data_9670198514c853c61654ae69baee4044
#
_entry.id   9670198514c853c61654ae69baee4044
#
_cell.length_a   1.000
_cell.length_b   1.000
_cell.length_c   1.000
_cell.angle_alpha   90.00
_cell.angle_beta   90.00
_cell.angle_gamma   90.00
#
_symmetry.space_group_name_H-M   'P 1'
#
loop_
_entity.id
_entity.type
_entity.pdbx_description
1 polymer ?
#
loop_
_entity_poly.entity_id
_entity_poly.type
_entity_poly.pdbx_seq_one_letter_code
_entity_poly.pdbx_strand_id
1 'polypeptide(L)' 'MNQKLKTILQEIVQAEFKEGLVYELLNEEGPDHNKTFEVCVKLGDRVIGNGSGRTKKAAEQLAAYHGICLLKK' A
#
# COMPACT_ATOMS: atom_id res chain seq x y z
N MET A 1 -10.67 11.38 0.08
CA MET A 1 -11.27 10.57 -0.18
C MET A 1 -10.62 9.42 -0.34
N ASN A 2 -9.57 9.33 -0.37
CA ASN A 2 -9.01 8.29 -0.79
C ASN A 2 -8.26 7.47 0.11
N GLN A 3 -8.60 7.40 1.41
CA GLN A 3 -8.11 6.44 2.35
C GLN A 3 -8.92 5.18 2.31
N LYS A 4 -9.91 5.12 1.42
CA LYS A 4 -10.86 4.03 1.42
C LYS A 4 -10.23 2.69 1.08
N LEU A 5 -9.28 2.66 0.16
CA LEU A 5 -8.65 1.41 -0.22
C LEU A 5 -7.81 0.84 0.93
N LYS A 6 -7.13 1.70 1.67
CA LYS A 6 -6.38 1.25 2.83
C LYS A 6 -7.32 0.68 3.89
N THR A 7 -8.47 1.29 4.09
CA THR A 7 -9.45 0.81 5.04
C THR A 7 -10.01 -0.54 4.63
N ILE A 8 -10.33 -0.69 3.34
CA ILE A 8 -10.84 -1.96 2.83
C ILE A 8 -9.82 -3.07 3.04
N LEU A 9 -8.57 -2.82 2.72
CA LEU A 9 -7.53 -3.83 2.89
C LEU A 9 -7.37 -4.18 4.37
N GLN A 10 -7.41 -3.17 5.24
CA GLN A 10 -7.30 -3.40 6.67
C GLN A 10 -8.43 -4.29 7.17
N GLU A 11 -9.64 -4.08 6.69
CA GLU A 11 -10.79 -4.88 7.09
C GLU A 11 -10.65 -6.32 6.63
N ILE A 12 -10.18 -6.54 5.41
CA ILE A 12 -9.97 -7.88 4.90
C ILE A 12 -8.95 -8.61 5.76
N VAL A 13 -7.86 -7.93 6.07
CA VAL A 13 -6.78 -8.55 6.82
C VAL A 13 -7.22 -8.86 8.24
N GLN A 14 -7.94 -7.95 8.89
CA GLN A 14 -8.41 -8.20 10.25
C GLN A 14 -9.40 -9.36 10.31
N ALA A 15 -10.17 -9.56 9.26
CA ALA A 15 -11.16 -10.64 9.26
C ALA A 15 -10.55 -12.01 9.01
N GLU A 16 -9.44 -12.07 8.26
CA GLU A 16 -8.96 -13.35 7.77
C GLU A 16 -7.54 -13.70 8.16
N PHE A 17 -6.76 -12.77 8.66
CA PHE A 17 -5.35 -12.99 8.94
C PHE A 17 -5.01 -12.52 10.35
N LYS A 18 -3.95 -13.08 10.91
CA LYS A 18 -3.49 -12.66 12.22
C LYS A 18 -2.38 -11.64 12.14
N GLU A 19 -1.65 -11.60 11.04
CA GLU A 19 -0.56 -10.66 10.88
C GLU A 19 -1.11 -9.26 10.64
N GLY A 20 -0.33 -8.25 10.95
CA GLY A 20 -0.69 -6.88 10.69
C GLY A 20 -0.16 -6.39 9.35
N LEU A 21 -0.71 -5.27 8.90
CA LEU A 21 -0.25 -4.63 7.68
C LEU A 21 0.80 -3.59 8.02
N VAL A 22 1.83 -3.53 7.19
CA VAL A 22 2.88 -2.53 7.30
C VAL A 22 3.12 -1.94 5.93
N TYR A 23 3.18 -0.61 5.84
CA TYR A 23 3.51 0.07 4.59
C TYR A 23 4.95 0.56 4.73
N GLU A 24 5.76 0.31 3.71
CA GLU A 24 7.15 0.73 3.70
C GLU A 24 7.45 1.58 2.49
N LEU A 25 8.17 2.68 2.70
CA LEU A 25 8.64 3.50 1.60
C LEU A 25 9.87 2.82 1.03
N LEU A 26 9.81 2.44 -0.24
CA LEU A 26 10.90 1.75 -0.90
C LEU A 26 11.85 2.71 -1.58
N ASN A 27 11.33 3.79 -2.14
CA ASN A 27 12.15 4.69 -2.93
C ASN A 27 11.46 6.03 -3.08
N GLU A 28 12.24 7.09 -3.26
CA GLU A 28 11.70 8.38 -3.69
C GLU A 28 12.69 8.97 -4.67
N GLU A 29 12.19 9.43 -5.80
CA GLU A 29 12.99 9.94 -6.88
C GLU A 29 12.45 11.24 -7.40
N GLY A 30 13.34 12.05 -7.96
CA GLY A 30 12.94 13.29 -8.61
C GLY A 30 13.23 14.50 -7.77
N PRO A 31 13.14 15.69 -8.37
CA PRO A 31 13.36 16.92 -7.66
C PRO A 31 12.23 17.20 -6.66
N ASP A 32 12.46 18.14 -5.76
CA ASP A 32 11.50 18.40 -4.69
C ASP A 32 10.11 18.69 -5.18
N HIS A 33 9.96 19.32 -6.31
CA HIS A 33 8.64 19.69 -6.80
C HIS A 33 8.06 18.65 -7.77
N ASN A 34 8.69 17.52 -7.93
CA ASN A 34 8.18 16.51 -8.86
C ASN A 34 8.70 15.14 -8.44
N LYS A 35 8.43 14.76 -7.18
CA LYS A 35 8.90 13.49 -6.68
C LYS A 35 7.94 12.37 -7.01
N THR A 36 8.49 11.19 -7.14
CA THR A 36 7.73 9.95 -7.23
C THR A 36 8.12 9.10 -6.05
N PHE A 37 7.13 8.59 -5.35
CA PHE A 37 7.34 7.73 -4.18
C PHE A 37 6.93 6.32 -4.52
N GLU A 38 7.70 5.35 -4.06
CA GLU A 38 7.35 3.94 -4.22
C GLU A 38 7.15 3.33 -2.85
N VAL A 39 6.03 2.66 -2.66
CA VAL A 39 5.66 2.09 -1.38
C VAL A 39 5.22 0.65 -1.60
N CYS A 40 5.50 -0.21 -0.65
CA CYS A 40 4.90 -1.54 -0.66
C CYS A 40 4.07 -1.71 0.61
N VAL A 41 3.13 -2.65 0.55
CA VAL A 41 2.39 -3.05 1.72
C VAL A 41 2.72 -4.51 2.00
N LYS A 42 2.98 -4.82 3.25
CA LYS A 42 3.35 -6.17 3.67
C LYS A 42 2.33 -6.72 4.63
N LEU A 43 2.08 -8.00 4.54
CA LEU A 43 1.26 -8.71 5.50
C LEU A 43 2.22 -9.67 6.20
N GLY A 44 2.55 -9.36 7.45
CA GLY A 44 3.64 -10.04 8.12
C GLY A 44 4.94 -9.81 7.36
N ASP A 45 5.56 -10.87 6.89
CA ASP A 45 6.81 -10.77 6.15
C ASP A 45 6.62 -10.77 4.64
N ARG A 46 5.39 -10.83 4.14
CA ARG A 46 5.17 -10.95 2.71
C ARG A 46 4.71 -9.65 2.12
N VAL A 47 5.31 -9.26 1.00
CA VAL A 47 4.84 -8.11 0.23
C VAL A 47 3.61 -8.55 -0.54
N ILE A 48 2.49 -7.89 -0.31
CA ILE A 48 1.25 -8.22 -1.00
C ILE A 48 0.82 -7.15 -1.99
N GLY A 49 1.50 -6.01 -2.02
CA GLY A 49 1.16 -4.99 -3.00
C GLY A 49 2.25 -3.94 -3.06
N ASN A 50 2.36 -3.30 -4.22
CA ASN A 50 3.28 -2.20 -4.44
C ASN A 50 2.53 -1.08 -5.10
N GLY A 51 2.95 0.14 -4.86
CA GLY A 51 2.35 1.29 -5.49
C GLY A 51 3.32 2.42 -5.62
N SER A 52 3.03 3.32 -6.54
CA SER A 52 3.83 4.54 -6.69
C SER A 52 2.91 5.71 -6.93
N GLY A 53 3.38 6.90 -6.65
CA GLY A 53 2.58 8.10 -6.83
C GLY A 53 3.38 9.33 -6.46
N ARG A 54 2.74 10.50 -6.68
CA ARG A 54 3.37 11.77 -6.40
C ARG A 54 3.41 12.09 -4.93
N THR A 55 2.68 11.39 -4.10
CA THR A 55 2.72 11.54 -2.65
C THR A 55 2.79 10.17 -2.03
N LYS A 56 3.21 10.11 -0.77
CA LYS A 56 3.19 8.83 -0.06
C LYS A 56 1.78 8.28 0.03
N LYS A 57 0.79 9.13 0.26
CA LYS A 57 -0.59 8.67 0.33
C LYS A 57 -1.05 8.03 -0.96
N ALA A 58 -0.74 8.65 -2.10
CA ALA A 58 -1.13 8.10 -3.39
C ALA A 58 -0.45 6.75 -3.62
N ALA A 59 0.84 6.64 -3.27
CA ALA A 59 1.56 5.40 -3.42
C ALA A 59 0.98 4.31 -2.51
N GLU A 60 0.63 4.66 -1.29
CA GLU A 60 0.03 3.72 -0.35
C GLU A 60 -1.34 3.24 -0.82
N GLN A 61 -2.14 4.13 -1.38
CA GLN A 61 -3.44 3.75 -1.91
C GLN A 61 -3.30 2.74 -3.05
N LEU A 62 -2.36 2.97 -3.94
CA LEU A 62 -2.13 2.04 -5.04
C LEU A 62 -1.60 0.70 -4.52
N ALA A 63 -0.70 0.74 -3.53
CA ALA A 63 -0.20 -0.48 -2.91
C ALA A 63 -1.35 -1.25 -2.28
N ALA A 64 -2.26 -0.55 -1.59
CA ALA A 64 -3.42 -1.18 -0.98
C ALA A 64 -4.33 -1.81 -2.03
N TYR A 65 -4.53 -1.12 -3.15
CA TYR A 65 -5.33 -1.65 -4.23
C TYR A 65 -4.77 -2.98 -4.73
N HIS A 66 -3.47 -3.03 -4.95
CA HIS A 66 -2.84 -4.27 -5.43
C HIS A 66 -2.90 -5.36 -4.36
N GLY A 67 -2.81 -5.00 -3.09
CA GLY A 67 -2.96 -5.96 -2.01
C GLY A 67 -4.36 -6.56 -1.98
N ILE A 68 -5.37 -5.72 -2.16
CA ILE A 68 -6.74 -6.18 -2.23
C ILE A 68 -6.92 -7.15 -3.39
N CYS A 69 -6.39 -6.79 -4.55
CA CYS A 69 -6.50 -7.65 -5.73
C CYS A 69 -5.85 -9.02 -5.50
N LEU A 70 -4.72 -9.04 -4.82
CA LEU A 70 -4.05 -10.28 -4.53
C LEU A 70 -4.88 -11.15 -3.57
N LEU A 71 -5.41 -10.56 -2.51
CA LEU A 71 -6.12 -11.32 -1.49
C LEU A 71 -7.52 -11.73 -1.89
N LYS A 72 -8.11 -11.01 -2.83
CA LYS A 72 -9.47 -11.32 -3.25
C LYS A 72 -9.55 -12.15 -4.52
N LYS A 73 -8.47 -12.71 -4.94
CA LYS A 73 -8.49 -13.52 -6.14
C LYS A 73 -9.35 -14.73 -6.06
#